data_e07bd32c485d5bff4c64d43cf53a5100
#
_entry.id   e07bd32c485d5bff4c64d43cf53a5100
#
_cell.length_a   1.000
_cell.length_b   1.000
_cell.length_c   1.000
_cell.angle_alpha   90.00
_cell.angle_beta   90.00
_cell.angle_gamma   90.00
#
_symmetry.space_group_name_H-M   'P 1'
#
loop_
_entity.id
_entity.type
_entity.pdbx_description
1 polymer ?
#
loop_
_entity_poly.entity_id
_entity_poly.type
_entity_poly.pdbx_seq_one_letter_code
_entity_poly.pdbx_strand_id
1 'polypeptide(L)'
;MLKQLYIKNFTLIDELDIPFYPGFSVITGETGAGKSIILGAIGLLLGNRADSKAIKAGRDRCVIEAHFDLSKYGMQNFFDANDIDYDAEDTIIRRELTAAGKSRAFINDTPVPLTKMRELGEQLVDIHSQHQNLLLQKEDFQLSVVDIIAHDEKQKKAYLDEYKNYKKAKQQLEDLKAEIAKNRENEEFMRFQFKELDDANMQEGELEQLEQEAETLSHSEDIKTALYEADNALSGEDGSILDKLKNAAQQIDNIKEVYPDVKEVAERMQSSYIELKDIAQEISGSVDNVEFDPNRLETINSRLDQLYSLQQKFHVENVEELIATRERINEQLQHIDNGDEDIEEQEKQVGLLLAKAEKQASELTAIRTKSARKIEEEMKKRLIPLGIPNVRFEISFSTKPLSSDGVDKVNFLFSANKSTLLQPVSQVASGGEIARVMLSLKAMISGAVKLPTIIFDEIDTGVSGKIAEKMAEIMTEMGNLNRQVISITHLPQIASMGTHHYKVLKEETEEGTLSHMKELNQQQRIEEIAQMLSGSDITPAALANAKELLNKHKQQK
;
A
#
# COMPACT_ATOMS: atom_id res chain seq x y z
N MET A 1 -0.89 1.25 -28.49
CA MET A 1 0.20 1.20 -29.50
C MET A 1 0.77 2.60 -29.66
N LEU A 2 2.07 2.73 -29.85
CA LEU A 2 2.71 4.02 -30.13
C LEU A 2 2.22 4.57 -31.46
N LYS A 3 1.64 5.78 -31.49
CA LYS A 3 1.13 6.46 -32.70
C LYS A 3 2.13 7.47 -33.23
N GLN A 4 2.77 8.22 -32.33
CA GLN A 4 3.65 9.33 -32.68
C GLN A 4 4.73 9.49 -31.62
N LEU A 5 5.91 9.85 -32.04
CA LEU A 5 7.04 10.19 -31.16
C LEU A 5 7.57 11.57 -31.55
N TYR A 6 7.48 12.52 -30.62
CA TYR A 6 8.04 13.86 -30.75
C TYR A 6 9.23 14.02 -29.82
N ILE A 7 10.34 14.51 -30.37
CA ILE A 7 11.59 14.75 -29.63
C ILE A 7 12.11 16.12 -29.99
N LYS A 8 12.45 16.93 -28.99
CA LYS A 8 13.05 18.26 -29.20
C LYS A 8 14.25 18.47 -28.30
N ASN A 9 15.39 18.91 -28.90
CA ASN A 9 16.64 19.21 -28.22
C ASN A 9 17.21 18.06 -27.38
N PHE A 10 17.22 16.86 -27.95
CA PHE A 10 17.72 15.67 -27.27
C PHE A 10 18.96 15.12 -27.93
N THR A 11 20.09 15.15 -27.24
CA THR A 11 21.42 14.74 -27.74
C THR A 11 21.76 15.31 -29.12
N LEU A 12 21.70 14.51 -30.18
CA LEU A 12 21.95 14.92 -31.57
C LEU A 12 20.67 15.25 -32.35
N ILE A 13 19.49 15.19 -31.72
CA ILE A 13 18.22 15.51 -32.35
C ILE A 13 17.81 16.94 -31.99
N ASP A 14 17.68 17.81 -33.00
CA ASP A 14 17.06 19.13 -32.82
C ASP A 14 15.55 19.00 -32.64
N GLU A 15 14.91 18.47 -33.67
CA GLU A 15 13.48 18.22 -33.68
C GLU A 15 13.18 16.99 -34.52
N LEU A 16 12.36 16.11 -33.98
CA LEU A 16 11.86 14.91 -34.64
C LEU A 16 10.39 14.78 -34.32
N ASP A 17 9.58 14.62 -35.33
CA ASP A 17 8.18 14.29 -35.26
C ASP A 17 7.89 13.15 -36.24
N ILE A 18 7.58 11.95 -35.71
CA ILE A 18 7.47 10.77 -36.56
C ILE A 18 6.26 9.91 -36.15
N PRO A 19 5.39 9.57 -37.14
CA PRO A 19 4.30 8.63 -36.90
C PRO A 19 4.80 7.18 -36.88
N PHE A 20 4.13 6.35 -36.06
CA PHE A 20 4.28 4.91 -36.03
C PHE A 20 2.95 4.22 -36.29
N TYR A 21 3.02 3.03 -36.85
CA TYR A 21 1.83 2.28 -37.26
C TYR A 21 1.78 0.89 -36.63
N PRO A 22 0.58 0.29 -36.53
CA PRO A 22 0.42 -1.09 -36.07
C PRO A 22 1.18 -2.10 -36.97
N GLY A 23 1.47 -3.28 -36.42
CA GLY A 23 2.15 -4.34 -37.14
C GLY A 23 3.66 -4.33 -36.92
N PHE A 24 4.43 -4.80 -37.91
CA PHE A 24 5.86 -4.94 -37.82
C PHE A 24 6.60 -3.80 -38.53
N SER A 25 7.27 -2.95 -37.78
CA SER A 25 8.10 -1.85 -38.26
C SER A 25 9.58 -2.13 -38.06
N VAL A 26 10.41 -1.63 -38.95
CA VAL A 26 11.86 -1.75 -38.86
C VAL A 26 12.54 -0.39 -38.89
N ILE A 27 13.61 -0.26 -38.11
CA ILE A 27 14.46 0.92 -38.08
C ILE A 27 15.88 0.50 -38.48
N THR A 28 16.39 1.07 -39.58
CA THR A 28 17.75 0.91 -40.07
C THR A 28 18.56 2.18 -39.93
N GLY A 29 19.82 2.15 -40.21
CA GLY A 29 20.73 3.28 -40.19
C GLY A 29 22.15 2.88 -39.78
N GLU A 30 23.10 3.79 -39.90
CA GLU A 30 24.50 3.54 -39.56
C GLU A 30 24.67 3.16 -38.08
N THR A 31 25.64 2.28 -37.80
CA THR A 31 26.03 1.90 -36.45
C THR A 31 26.60 3.07 -35.67
N GLY A 32 26.14 3.30 -34.45
CA GLY A 32 26.54 4.40 -33.57
C GLY A 32 25.37 5.34 -33.25
N ALA A 33 25.54 6.26 -32.39
CA ALA A 33 24.64 7.19 -31.69
C ALA A 33 23.16 7.37 -32.14
N GLY A 34 22.78 7.32 -33.42
CA GLY A 34 21.42 7.68 -33.85
C GLY A 34 20.29 6.74 -33.38
N LYS A 35 20.45 5.43 -33.52
CA LYS A 35 19.43 4.43 -33.14
C LYS A 35 19.28 4.36 -31.62
N SER A 36 20.40 4.37 -30.90
CA SER A 36 20.42 4.37 -29.43
C SER A 36 19.85 5.67 -28.82
N ILE A 37 19.90 6.80 -29.55
CA ILE A 37 19.31 8.06 -29.12
C ILE A 37 17.77 7.93 -29.07
N ILE A 38 17.14 7.33 -30.09
CA ILE A 38 15.68 7.13 -30.11
C ILE A 38 15.25 6.23 -28.96
N LEU A 39 15.99 5.14 -28.72
CA LEU A 39 15.72 4.25 -27.57
C LEU A 39 15.94 4.96 -26.23
N GLY A 40 16.96 5.81 -26.14
CA GLY A 40 17.19 6.65 -24.97
C GLY A 40 16.03 7.60 -24.69
N ALA A 41 15.49 8.23 -25.75
CA ALA A 41 14.31 9.09 -25.63
C ALA A 41 13.08 8.31 -25.14
N ILE A 42 12.79 7.16 -25.76
CA ILE A 42 11.70 6.28 -25.31
C ILE A 42 11.93 5.81 -23.87
N GLY A 43 13.16 5.42 -23.51
CA GLY A 43 13.51 5.03 -22.15
C GLY A 43 13.25 6.12 -21.11
N LEU A 44 13.43 7.40 -21.47
CA LEU A 44 13.08 8.52 -20.59
C LEU A 44 11.57 8.65 -20.39
N LEU A 45 10.76 8.40 -21.41
CA LEU A 45 9.29 8.33 -21.30
C LEU A 45 8.85 7.14 -20.44
N LEU A 46 9.61 6.03 -20.45
CA LEU A 46 9.36 4.87 -19.61
C LEU A 46 9.87 5.04 -18.15
N GLY A 47 10.24 6.25 -17.76
CA GLY A 47 10.64 6.56 -16.39
C GLY A 47 12.09 6.28 -16.04
N ASN A 48 12.99 6.14 -17.02
CA ASN A 48 14.42 6.03 -16.76
C ASN A 48 14.98 7.35 -16.18
N ARG A 49 16.07 7.24 -15.40
CA ARG A 49 16.75 8.43 -14.89
C ARG A 49 17.32 9.27 -16.03
N ALA A 50 17.12 10.57 -15.96
CA ALA A 50 17.66 11.52 -16.91
C ALA A 50 19.04 12.00 -16.46
N ASP A 51 19.98 12.11 -17.42
CA ASP A 51 21.21 12.85 -17.25
C ASP A 51 21.06 14.22 -17.96
N SER A 52 21.52 15.30 -17.36
CA SER A 52 21.54 16.64 -17.98
C SER A 52 22.33 16.66 -19.28
N LYS A 53 23.29 15.76 -19.46
CA LYS A 53 24.04 15.55 -20.72
C LYS A 53 23.17 15.06 -21.88
N ALA A 54 21.95 14.61 -21.61
CA ALA A 54 20.99 14.21 -22.64
C ALA A 54 20.37 15.41 -23.37
N ILE A 55 20.47 16.62 -22.82
CA ILE A 55 20.02 17.84 -23.48
C ILE A 55 21.06 18.24 -24.55
N LYS A 56 20.59 18.62 -25.75
CA LYS A 56 21.46 19.09 -26.81
C LYS A 56 22.29 20.28 -26.33
N ALA A 57 23.58 20.27 -26.68
CA ALA A 57 24.51 21.34 -26.32
C ALA A 57 23.97 22.71 -26.77
N GLY A 58 24.04 23.72 -25.88
CA GLY A 58 23.55 25.07 -26.15
C GLY A 58 22.04 25.26 -26.06
N ARG A 59 21.28 24.25 -25.56
CA ARG A 59 19.83 24.33 -25.33
C ARG A 59 19.51 24.25 -23.86
N ASP A 60 18.49 25.00 -23.41
CA ASP A 60 18.10 25.05 -22.01
C ASP A 60 17.06 23.97 -21.62
N ARG A 61 16.34 23.43 -22.61
CA ARG A 61 15.23 22.49 -22.40
C ARG A 61 15.18 21.41 -23.48
N CYS A 62 14.93 20.20 -23.03
CA CYS A 62 14.60 19.05 -23.87
C CYS A 62 13.15 18.63 -23.58
N VAL A 63 12.41 18.26 -24.64
CA VAL A 63 11.05 17.72 -24.55
C VAL A 63 11.00 16.43 -25.34
N ILE A 64 10.43 15.40 -24.73
CA ILE A 64 10.12 14.12 -25.36
C ILE A 64 8.66 13.82 -25.07
N GLU A 65 7.90 13.50 -26.12
CA GLU A 65 6.48 13.24 -26.04
C GLU A 65 6.12 12.05 -26.93
N ALA A 66 5.23 11.20 -26.44
CA ALA A 66 4.73 10.06 -27.21
C ALA A 66 3.22 9.93 -27.04
N HIS A 67 2.54 9.65 -28.16
CA HIS A 67 1.11 9.44 -28.25
C HIS A 67 0.83 7.94 -28.39
N PHE A 68 -0.12 7.43 -27.61
CA PHE A 68 -0.49 6.02 -27.59
C PHE A 68 -1.98 5.82 -27.81
N ASP A 69 -2.32 4.92 -28.71
CA ASP A 69 -3.67 4.33 -28.79
C ASP A 69 -3.78 3.16 -27.82
N LEU A 70 -4.61 3.33 -26.80
CA LEU A 70 -4.87 2.36 -25.72
C LEU A 70 -6.29 1.77 -25.78
N SER A 71 -7.07 2.07 -26.81
CA SER A 71 -8.49 1.68 -26.96
C SER A 71 -8.75 0.17 -26.80
N LYS A 72 -7.76 -0.67 -27.12
CA LYS A 72 -7.86 -2.15 -27.06
C LYS A 72 -7.26 -2.78 -25.79
N TYR A 73 -6.72 -1.99 -24.86
CA TYR A 73 -5.91 -2.52 -23.76
C TYR A 73 -6.59 -2.48 -22.39
N GLY A 74 -7.70 -1.75 -22.24
CA GLY A 74 -8.53 -1.74 -21.02
C GLY A 74 -7.81 -1.14 -19.82
N MET A 75 -7.14 0.00 -19.98
CA MET A 75 -6.30 0.62 -18.95
C MET A 75 -7.04 1.63 -18.07
N GLN A 76 -8.37 1.78 -18.20
CA GLN A 76 -9.19 2.70 -17.42
C GLN A 76 -8.87 2.66 -15.91
N ASN A 77 -8.77 1.44 -15.35
CA ASN A 77 -8.52 1.27 -13.90
C ASN A 77 -7.21 1.91 -13.43
N PHE A 78 -6.18 1.97 -14.28
CA PHE A 78 -4.92 2.63 -13.92
C PHE A 78 -5.12 4.15 -13.80
N PHE A 79 -5.83 4.74 -14.73
CA PHE A 79 -6.08 6.19 -14.77
C PHE A 79 -7.00 6.62 -13.63
N ASP A 80 -8.09 5.88 -13.40
CA ASP A 80 -9.03 6.14 -12.30
C ASP A 80 -8.35 6.02 -10.92
N ALA A 81 -7.50 5.01 -10.74
CA ALA A 81 -6.78 4.80 -9.48
C ALA A 81 -5.71 5.86 -9.18
N ASN A 82 -5.28 6.64 -10.19
CA ASN A 82 -4.26 7.67 -10.07
C ASN A 82 -4.80 9.09 -10.28
N ASP A 83 -6.11 9.26 -10.44
CA ASP A 83 -6.78 10.55 -10.66
C ASP A 83 -6.22 11.29 -11.89
N ILE A 84 -6.06 10.55 -13.00
CA ILE A 84 -5.55 11.04 -14.28
C ILE A 84 -6.65 10.89 -15.34
N ASP A 85 -6.90 11.92 -16.12
CA ASP A 85 -7.83 11.85 -17.24
C ASP A 85 -7.40 10.76 -18.25
N TYR A 86 -8.35 9.92 -18.66
CA TYR A 86 -8.08 8.83 -19.61
C TYR A 86 -8.61 9.14 -20.99
N ASP A 87 -7.71 9.30 -21.96
CA ASP A 87 -8.03 9.28 -23.38
C ASP A 87 -7.52 7.98 -24.00
N ALA A 88 -8.45 7.08 -24.32
CA ALA A 88 -8.12 5.76 -24.85
C ALA A 88 -7.52 5.81 -26.26
N GLU A 89 -7.89 6.80 -27.08
CA GLU A 89 -7.45 6.91 -28.47
C GLU A 89 -6.15 7.69 -28.61
N ASP A 90 -5.86 8.59 -27.65
CA ASP A 90 -4.69 9.45 -27.70
C ASP A 90 -4.09 9.77 -26.31
N THR A 91 -3.66 8.74 -25.61
CA THR A 91 -2.93 8.91 -24.34
C THR A 91 -1.54 9.49 -24.58
N ILE A 92 -1.25 10.66 -24.01
CA ILE A 92 -0.01 11.39 -24.18
C ILE A 92 0.90 11.18 -22.96
N ILE A 93 2.16 10.80 -23.20
CA ILE A 93 3.21 10.76 -22.17
C ILE A 93 4.29 11.75 -22.57
N ARG A 94 4.58 12.71 -21.67
CA ARG A 94 5.58 13.76 -21.93
C ARG A 94 6.60 13.85 -20.81
N ARG A 95 7.86 13.99 -21.22
CA ARG A 95 9.00 14.21 -20.33
C ARG A 95 9.72 15.51 -20.70
N GLU A 96 9.97 16.34 -19.70
CA GLU A 96 10.70 17.59 -19.88
C GLU A 96 11.94 17.61 -19.01
N LEU A 97 13.07 17.98 -19.59
CA LEU A 97 14.34 18.14 -18.91
C LEU A 97 14.85 19.56 -19.09
N THR A 98 15.43 20.14 -18.06
CA THR A 98 16.09 21.47 -18.15
C THR A 98 17.56 21.37 -17.82
N ALA A 99 18.37 22.25 -18.40
CA ALA A 99 19.80 22.34 -18.13
C ALA A 99 20.13 22.57 -16.64
N ALA A 100 19.19 23.16 -15.88
CA ALA A 100 19.28 23.32 -14.43
C ALA A 100 19.02 22.01 -13.65
N GLY A 101 18.93 20.84 -14.32
CA GLY A 101 18.75 19.54 -13.70
C GLY A 101 17.31 19.24 -13.26
N LYS A 102 16.33 20.09 -13.57
CA LYS A 102 14.91 19.80 -13.26
C LYS A 102 14.34 18.84 -14.31
N SER A 103 13.59 17.86 -13.84
CA SER A 103 12.89 16.88 -14.66
C SER A 103 11.43 16.81 -14.27
N ARG A 104 10.53 16.92 -15.27
CA ARG A 104 9.07 16.87 -15.09
C ARG A 104 8.49 15.76 -15.96
N ALA A 105 7.50 15.07 -15.46
CA ALA A 105 6.78 14.01 -16.13
C ALA A 105 5.28 14.36 -16.18
N PHE A 106 4.63 14.07 -17.32
CA PHE A 106 3.22 14.36 -17.54
C PHE A 106 2.55 13.18 -18.22
N ILE A 107 1.31 12.90 -17.83
CA ILE A 107 0.40 11.96 -18.50
C ILE A 107 -0.89 12.74 -18.78
N ASN A 108 -1.30 12.84 -20.05
CA ASN A 108 -2.44 13.64 -20.51
C ASN A 108 -2.45 15.05 -19.88
N ASP A 109 -1.31 15.76 -19.99
CA ASP A 109 -1.05 17.08 -19.40
C ASP A 109 -1.07 17.15 -17.85
N THR A 110 -1.45 16.10 -17.16
CA THR A 110 -1.39 16.02 -15.70
C THR A 110 0.06 15.78 -15.25
N PRO A 111 0.64 16.64 -14.38
CA PRO A 111 1.98 16.40 -13.83
C PRO A 111 1.94 15.18 -12.90
N VAL A 112 2.85 14.24 -13.11
CA VAL A 112 2.90 13.00 -12.32
C VAL A 112 4.30 12.75 -11.73
N PRO A 113 4.40 12.02 -10.61
CA PRO A 113 5.69 11.49 -10.13
C PRO A 113 6.29 10.52 -11.15
N LEU A 114 7.63 10.46 -11.19
CA LEU A 114 8.35 9.57 -12.11
C LEU A 114 8.01 8.09 -11.90
N THR A 115 7.66 7.70 -10.68
CA THR A 115 7.21 6.35 -10.35
C THR A 115 5.92 5.99 -11.10
N LYS A 116 4.96 6.90 -11.20
CA LYS A 116 3.71 6.69 -11.92
C LYS A 116 3.90 6.64 -13.44
N MET A 117 4.77 7.49 -13.96
CA MET A 117 5.18 7.41 -15.37
C MET A 117 5.83 6.05 -15.68
N ARG A 118 6.65 5.51 -14.77
CA ARG A 118 7.28 4.21 -14.94
C ARG A 118 6.26 3.08 -14.89
N GLU A 119 5.34 3.09 -13.93
CA GLU A 119 4.26 2.10 -13.82
C GLU A 119 3.40 2.02 -15.10
N LEU A 120 3.07 3.16 -15.69
CA LEU A 120 2.37 3.21 -16.97
C LEU A 120 3.28 2.74 -18.11
N GLY A 121 4.50 3.25 -18.18
CA GLY A 121 5.48 2.92 -19.22
C GLY A 121 5.73 1.42 -19.36
N GLU A 122 5.87 0.71 -18.25
CA GLU A 122 6.06 -0.75 -18.20
C GLU A 122 4.85 -1.53 -18.77
N GLN A 123 3.67 -0.91 -18.76
CA GLN A 123 2.46 -1.48 -19.37
C GLN A 123 2.28 -1.11 -20.85
N LEU A 124 3.03 -0.12 -21.35
CA LEU A 124 2.89 0.38 -22.72
C LEU A 124 3.95 -0.16 -23.68
N VAL A 125 5.20 -0.19 -23.25
CA VAL A 125 6.33 -0.53 -24.12
C VAL A 125 7.29 -1.47 -23.41
N ASP A 126 7.60 -2.57 -24.06
CA ASP A 126 8.66 -3.51 -23.67
C ASP A 126 9.84 -3.32 -24.63
N ILE A 127 10.95 -2.81 -24.12
CA ILE A 127 12.18 -2.67 -24.90
C ILE A 127 13.08 -3.86 -24.63
N HIS A 128 13.43 -4.62 -25.64
CA HIS A 128 14.34 -5.72 -25.54
C HIS A 128 15.69 -5.40 -26.22
N SER A 129 16.75 -5.27 -25.41
CA SER A 129 18.11 -5.03 -25.83
C SER A 129 19.07 -6.09 -25.27
N GLN A 130 20.32 -6.12 -25.76
CA GLN A 130 21.35 -7.03 -25.24
C GLN A 130 21.54 -6.92 -23.71
N HIS A 131 21.32 -5.74 -23.12
CA HIS A 131 21.46 -5.53 -21.68
C HIS A 131 20.24 -6.03 -20.88
N GLN A 132 19.10 -6.29 -21.51
CA GLN A 132 17.89 -6.78 -20.85
C GLN A 132 17.80 -8.32 -20.78
N ASN A 133 18.80 -9.05 -21.27
CA ASN A 133 18.94 -10.49 -21.00
C ASN A 133 18.96 -10.81 -19.48
N LEU A 134 19.20 -9.79 -18.63
CA LEU A 134 19.07 -9.84 -17.18
C LEU A 134 17.65 -10.18 -16.67
N LEU A 135 16.60 -9.95 -17.47
CA LEU A 135 15.24 -10.33 -17.06
C LEU A 135 15.06 -11.83 -16.96
N LEU A 136 15.70 -12.61 -17.88
CA LEU A 136 15.71 -14.07 -17.79
C LEU A 136 16.40 -14.60 -16.55
N GLN A 137 17.22 -13.79 -15.88
CA GLN A 137 17.89 -14.15 -14.63
C GLN A 137 16.98 -13.99 -13.41
N LYS A 138 15.89 -13.20 -13.53
CA LYS A 138 14.96 -12.96 -12.44
C LYS A 138 13.97 -14.11 -12.31
N GLU A 139 13.95 -14.74 -11.14
CA GLU A 139 13.05 -15.85 -10.82
C GLU A 139 11.59 -15.45 -10.99
N ASP A 140 11.23 -14.22 -10.57
CA ASP A 140 9.86 -13.68 -10.68
C ASP A 140 9.41 -13.58 -12.15
N PHE A 141 10.33 -13.23 -13.07
CA PHE A 141 10.01 -13.20 -14.50
C PHE A 141 9.75 -14.60 -15.04
N GLN A 142 10.59 -15.58 -14.67
CA GLN A 142 10.43 -16.95 -15.14
C GLN A 142 9.12 -17.57 -14.63
N LEU A 143 8.78 -17.34 -13.37
CA LEU A 143 7.50 -17.75 -12.78
C LEU A 143 6.33 -17.06 -13.50
N SER A 144 6.42 -15.74 -13.77
CA SER A 144 5.36 -15.01 -14.47
C SER A 144 5.09 -15.53 -15.86
N VAL A 145 6.12 -15.96 -16.60
CA VAL A 145 5.96 -16.60 -17.92
C VAL A 145 5.16 -17.91 -17.82
N VAL A 146 5.42 -18.71 -16.80
CA VAL A 146 4.67 -19.96 -16.55
C VAL A 146 3.22 -19.65 -16.22
N ASP A 147 2.95 -18.68 -15.33
CA ASP A 147 1.61 -18.24 -14.91
C ASP A 147 0.81 -17.71 -16.11
N ILE A 148 1.42 -16.87 -16.95
CA ILE A 148 0.78 -16.33 -18.16
C ILE A 148 0.30 -17.44 -19.10
N ILE A 149 1.14 -18.46 -19.35
CA ILE A 149 0.80 -19.59 -20.22
C ILE A 149 -0.16 -20.56 -19.54
N ALA A 150 -0.15 -20.60 -18.21
CA ALA A 150 -1.05 -21.42 -17.42
C ALA A 150 -2.49 -20.88 -17.43
N HIS A 151 -2.68 -19.56 -17.63
CA HIS A 151 -3.95 -18.86 -17.48
C HIS A 151 -4.58 -19.11 -16.11
N ASP A 152 -3.74 -19.03 -15.06
CA ASP A 152 -4.08 -19.42 -13.69
C ASP A 152 -4.49 -18.26 -12.78
N GLU A 153 -4.90 -17.12 -13.35
CA GLU A 153 -5.23 -15.90 -12.60
C GLU A 153 -6.29 -16.15 -11.51
N LYS A 154 -7.26 -17.03 -11.77
CA LYS A 154 -8.31 -17.38 -10.78
C LYS A 154 -7.73 -18.16 -9.61
N GLN A 155 -6.90 -19.16 -9.90
CA GLN A 155 -6.27 -20.00 -8.89
C GLN A 155 -5.25 -19.21 -8.08
N LYS A 156 -4.48 -18.37 -8.74
CA LYS A 156 -3.53 -17.44 -8.09
C LYS A 156 -4.24 -16.45 -7.16
N LYS A 157 -5.39 -15.92 -7.58
CA LYS A 157 -6.22 -15.05 -6.72
C LYS A 157 -6.75 -15.81 -5.51
N ALA A 158 -7.31 -17.00 -5.72
CA ALA A 158 -7.84 -17.84 -4.64
C ALA A 158 -6.73 -18.19 -3.63
N TYR A 159 -5.55 -18.57 -4.12
CA TYR A 159 -4.38 -18.81 -3.26
C TYR A 159 -3.99 -17.55 -2.47
N LEU A 160 -3.90 -16.40 -3.14
CA LEU A 160 -3.49 -15.14 -2.51
C LEU A 160 -4.44 -14.71 -1.40
N ASP A 161 -5.74 -14.94 -1.56
CA ASP A 161 -6.76 -14.62 -0.56
C ASP A 161 -6.58 -15.53 0.67
N GLU A 162 -6.37 -16.85 0.49
CA GLU A 162 -6.10 -17.77 1.61
C GLU A 162 -4.74 -17.48 2.29
N TYR A 163 -3.71 -17.14 1.51
CA TYR A 163 -2.41 -16.75 2.06
C TYR A 163 -2.49 -15.47 2.91
N LYS A 164 -3.26 -14.47 2.48
CA LYS A 164 -3.50 -13.24 3.27
C LYS A 164 -4.22 -13.55 4.58
N ASN A 165 -5.24 -14.42 4.54
CA ASN A 165 -5.96 -14.84 5.72
C ASN A 165 -5.04 -15.56 6.71
N TYR A 166 -4.24 -16.51 6.22
CA TYR A 166 -3.22 -17.20 7.03
C TYR A 166 -2.22 -16.22 7.65
N LYS A 167 -1.66 -15.32 6.86
CA LYS A 167 -0.67 -14.33 7.33
C LYS A 167 -1.24 -13.41 8.40
N LYS A 168 -2.49 -12.97 8.22
CA LYS A 168 -3.20 -12.14 9.21
C LYS A 168 -3.42 -12.89 10.52
N ALA A 169 -3.93 -14.13 10.46
CA ALA A 169 -4.15 -14.94 11.63
C ALA A 169 -2.84 -15.28 12.35
N LYS A 170 -1.77 -15.58 11.61
CA LYS A 170 -0.43 -15.80 12.19
C LYS A 170 0.08 -14.57 12.94
N GLN A 171 -0.08 -13.37 12.36
CA GLN A 171 0.32 -12.14 13.03
C GLN A 171 -0.48 -11.90 14.31
N GLN A 172 -1.80 -12.14 14.28
CA GLN A 172 -2.66 -12.02 15.45
C GLN A 172 -2.25 -12.99 16.57
N LEU A 173 -1.86 -14.22 16.22
CA LEU A 173 -1.35 -15.19 17.19
C LEU A 173 -0.01 -14.74 17.80
N GLU A 174 0.89 -14.20 17.01
CA GLU A 174 2.18 -13.67 17.51
C GLU A 174 1.96 -12.47 18.45
N ASP A 175 1.05 -11.57 18.09
CA ASP A 175 0.68 -10.41 18.91
C ASP A 175 0.04 -10.86 20.23
N LEU A 176 -0.89 -11.82 20.20
CA LEU A 176 -1.52 -12.41 21.39
C LEU A 176 -0.48 -13.06 22.32
N LYS A 177 0.44 -13.86 21.76
CA LYS A 177 1.52 -14.49 22.54
C LYS A 177 2.43 -13.44 23.21
N ALA A 178 2.75 -12.35 22.50
CA ALA A 178 3.57 -11.29 23.04
C ALA A 178 2.85 -10.51 24.15
N GLU A 179 1.55 -10.27 24.01
CA GLU A 179 0.72 -9.63 25.02
C GLU A 179 0.61 -10.47 26.30
N ILE A 180 0.28 -11.76 26.17
CA ILE A 180 0.18 -12.68 27.32
C ILE A 180 1.53 -12.82 27.99
N ALA A 181 2.63 -12.93 27.24
CA ALA A 181 3.98 -13.00 27.84
C ALA A 181 4.31 -11.76 28.66
N LYS A 182 3.99 -10.57 28.14
CA LYS A 182 4.18 -9.30 28.85
C LYS A 182 3.32 -9.19 30.11
N ASN A 183 2.08 -9.65 30.04
CA ASN A 183 1.18 -9.64 31.18
C ASN A 183 1.63 -10.62 32.27
N ARG A 184 2.15 -11.79 31.89
CA ARG A 184 2.73 -12.75 32.84
C ARG A 184 3.93 -12.23 33.62
N GLU A 185 4.75 -11.37 33.03
CA GLU A 185 5.86 -10.74 33.77
C GLU A 185 5.38 -9.90 34.97
N ASN A 186 4.17 -9.36 34.92
CA ASN A 186 3.58 -8.52 35.95
C ASN A 186 2.45 -9.21 36.73
N GLU A 187 2.19 -10.49 36.49
CA GLU A 187 1.03 -11.21 37.03
C GLU A 187 0.99 -11.18 38.56
N GLU A 188 2.10 -11.50 39.22
CA GLU A 188 2.17 -11.51 40.70
C GLU A 188 1.85 -10.12 41.29
N PHE A 189 2.35 -9.07 40.65
CA PHE A 189 2.08 -7.71 41.06
C PHE A 189 0.63 -7.31 40.83
N MET A 190 0.05 -7.70 39.68
CA MET A 190 -1.37 -7.44 39.37
C MET A 190 -2.30 -8.21 40.31
N ARG A 191 -1.99 -9.49 40.65
CA ARG A 191 -2.76 -10.27 41.65
C ARG A 191 -2.68 -9.63 43.03
N PHE A 192 -1.53 -9.08 43.41
CA PHE A 192 -1.41 -8.35 44.68
C PHE A 192 -2.26 -7.07 44.66
N GLN A 193 -2.19 -6.28 43.60
CA GLN A 193 -2.99 -5.06 43.47
C GLN A 193 -4.49 -5.35 43.42
N PHE A 194 -4.91 -6.37 42.68
CA PHE A 194 -6.30 -6.78 42.62
C PHE A 194 -6.83 -7.17 44.01
N LYS A 195 -6.07 -7.99 44.72
CA LYS A 195 -6.44 -8.43 46.08
C LYS A 195 -6.60 -7.24 47.02
N GLU A 196 -5.70 -6.30 47.00
CA GLU A 196 -5.73 -5.11 47.84
C GLU A 196 -6.99 -4.24 47.58
N LEU A 197 -7.33 -4.07 46.30
CA LEU A 197 -8.53 -3.32 45.89
C LEU A 197 -9.81 -4.08 46.17
N ASP A 198 -9.80 -5.42 46.03
CA ASP A 198 -10.95 -6.27 46.25
C ASP A 198 -11.24 -6.42 47.78
N ASP A 199 -10.19 -6.62 48.58
CA ASP A 199 -10.29 -6.68 50.06
C ASP A 199 -10.80 -5.36 50.65
N ALA A 200 -10.59 -4.23 49.95
CA ALA A 200 -11.07 -2.93 50.39
C ALA A 200 -12.59 -2.76 50.29
N ASN A 201 -13.30 -3.60 49.51
CA ASN A 201 -14.74 -3.66 49.37
C ASN A 201 -15.42 -2.27 49.27
N MET A 202 -14.95 -1.46 48.34
CA MET A 202 -15.36 -0.07 48.14
C MET A 202 -16.75 0.00 47.50
N GLN A 203 -17.51 1.06 47.86
CA GLN A 203 -18.84 1.36 47.32
C GLN A 203 -18.83 2.74 46.63
N GLU A 204 -19.63 2.87 45.58
CA GLU A 204 -19.80 4.15 44.91
C GLU A 204 -20.41 5.18 45.89
N GLY A 205 -19.83 6.41 45.93
CA GLY A 205 -20.28 7.52 46.81
C GLY A 205 -19.96 7.31 48.29
N GLU A 206 -19.17 6.24 48.65
CA GLU A 206 -18.78 5.96 50.05
C GLU A 206 -17.94 7.09 50.63
N LEU A 207 -17.04 7.69 49.85
CA LEU A 207 -16.11 8.70 50.30
C LEU A 207 -16.88 9.95 50.78
N GLU A 208 -17.74 10.49 49.92
CA GLU A 208 -18.51 11.70 50.19
C GLU A 208 -19.46 11.52 51.39
N GLN A 209 -20.05 10.34 51.54
CA GLN A 209 -20.92 10.01 52.68
C GLN A 209 -20.12 9.97 53.98
N LEU A 210 -18.96 9.36 53.98
CA LEU A 210 -18.10 9.28 55.15
C LEU A 210 -17.48 10.64 55.52
N GLU A 211 -17.11 11.46 54.55
CA GLU A 211 -16.63 12.84 54.79
C GLU A 211 -17.72 13.69 55.45
N GLN A 212 -18.94 13.63 54.92
CA GLN A 212 -20.06 14.38 55.49
C GLN A 212 -20.42 13.90 56.90
N GLU A 213 -20.42 12.57 57.17
CA GLU A 213 -20.64 11.98 58.48
C GLU A 213 -19.54 12.38 59.46
N ALA A 214 -18.27 12.35 59.02
CA ALA A 214 -17.09 12.73 59.84
C ALA A 214 -17.15 14.21 60.22
N GLU A 215 -17.49 15.09 59.28
CA GLU A 215 -17.66 16.54 59.54
C GLU A 215 -18.75 16.79 60.59
N THR A 216 -19.92 16.14 60.45
CA THR A 216 -21.03 16.26 61.41
C THR A 216 -20.62 15.76 62.77
N LEU A 217 -19.99 14.58 62.88
CA LEU A 217 -19.56 14.02 64.16
C LEU A 217 -18.41 14.81 64.82
N SER A 218 -17.48 15.36 64.06
CA SER A 218 -16.35 16.18 64.57
C SER A 218 -16.84 17.48 65.22
N HIS A 219 -17.93 18.04 64.74
CA HIS A 219 -18.54 19.24 65.27
C HIS A 219 -19.72 18.97 66.25
N SER A 220 -20.00 17.70 66.53
CA SER A 220 -21.16 17.31 67.33
C SER A 220 -21.17 17.94 68.72
N GLU A 221 -20.01 18.10 69.39
CA GLU A 221 -19.89 18.75 70.69
C GLU A 221 -20.23 20.24 70.61
N ASP A 222 -19.70 20.97 69.62
CA ASP A 222 -19.98 22.39 69.38
C ASP A 222 -21.45 22.60 68.99
N ILE A 223 -21.98 21.73 68.11
CA ILE A 223 -23.39 21.76 67.68
C ILE A 223 -24.32 21.54 68.87
N LYS A 224 -24.03 20.48 69.69
CA LYS A 224 -24.83 20.15 70.86
C LYS A 224 -24.78 21.27 71.91
N THR A 225 -23.61 21.84 72.11
CA THR A 225 -23.44 23.00 73.04
C THR A 225 -24.27 24.19 72.56
N ALA A 226 -24.15 24.57 71.27
CA ALA A 226 -24.92 25.69 70.71
C ALA A 226 -26.46 25.47 70.76
N LEU A 227 -26.91 24.26 70.42
CA LEU A 227 -28.31 23.92 70.48
C LEU A 227 -28.82 23.90 71.93
N TYR A 228 -28.04 23.35 72.87
CA TYR A 228 -28.37 23.38 74.30
C TYR A 228 -28.46 24.79 74.91
N GLU A 229 -27.49 25.64 74.56
CA GLU A 229 -27.52 27.03 74.99
C GLU A 229 -28.75 27.81 74.43
N ALA A 230 -29.11 27.57 73.17
CA ALA A 230 -30.27 28.09 72.53
C ALA A 230 -31.57 27.62 73.17
N ASP A 231 -31.69 26.31 73.42
CA ASP A 231 -32.82 25.67 74.07
C ASP A 231 -32.99 26.21 75.52
N ASN A 232 -31.87 26.28 76.24
CA ASN A 232 -31.88 26.79 77.62
C ASN A 232 -32.29 28.32 77.67
N ALA A 233 -31.83 29.10 76.73
CA ALA A 233 -32.20 30.50 76.63
C ALA A 233 -33.72 30.68 76.33
N LEU A 234 -34.26 29.83 75.46
CA LEU A 234 -35.65 29.91 75.03
C LEU A 234 -36.63 29.32 76.09
N SER A 235 -36.26 28.14 76.67
CA SER A 235 -37.17 27.31 77.46
C SER A 235 -36.68 26.97 78.87
N GLY A 236 -35.47 27.42 79.32
CA GLY A 236 -34.86 27.07 80.60
C GLY A 236 -35.67 27.49 81.81
N GLU A 237 -35.41 26.80 82.98
CA GLU A 237 -36.23 26.96 84.21
C GLU A 237 -36.16 28.36 84.87
N ASP A 238 -35.06 29.09 84.72
CA ASP A 238 -34.86 30.37 85.31
C ASP A 238 -35.15 31.57 84.39
N GLY A 239 -36.45 31.84 84.16
CA GLY A 239 -36.88 33.06 83.47
C GLY A 239 -36.60 33.11 81.98
N SER A 240 -36.95 32.04 81.29
CA SER A 240 -36.79 31.84 79.85
C SER A 240 -37.36 32.96 78.98
N ILE A 241 -36.90 33.14 77.79
CA ILE A 241 -37.40 34.13 76.82
C ILE A 241 -38.90 33.87 76.59
N LEU A 242 -39.32 32.66 76.47
CA LEU A 242 -40.72 32.25 76.30
C LEU A 242 -41.56 32.67 77.49
N ASP A 243 -41.10 32.48 78.74
CA ASP A 243 -41.84 32.88 79.93
C ASP A 243 -41.94 34.41 80.06
N LYS A 244 -40.85 35.12 79.78
CA LYS A 244 -40.83 36.55 79.80
C LYS A 244 -41.77 37.14 78.73
N LEU A 245 -41.73 36.63 77.53
CA LEU A 245 -42.58 37.04 76.43
C LEU A 245 -44.05 36.74 76.71
N LYS A 246 -44.36 35.57 77.22
CA LYS A 246 -45.68 35.13 77.63
C LYS A 246 -46.29 36.09 78.71
N ASN A 247 -45.49 36.34 79.75
CA ASN A 247 -45.87 37.23 80.78
C ASN A 247 -46.11 38.69 80.29
N ALA A 248 -45.21 39.20 79.46
CA ALA A 248 -45.33 40.48 78.83
C ALA A 248 -46.55 40.57 77.91
N ALA A 249 -46.79 39.57 77.07
CA ALA A 249 -47.94 39.50 76.19
C ALA A 249 -49.25 39.49 77.00
N GLN A 250 -49.28 38.74 78.10
CA GLN A 250 -50.44 38.63 78.96
C GLN A 250 -50.74 39.98 79.72
N GLN A 251 -49.69 40.68 80.14
CA GLN A 251 -49.87 42.06 80.74
C GLN A 251 -50.45 43.02 79.73
N ILE A 252 -49.99 43.04 78.51
CA ILE A 252 -50.52 43.97 77.47
C ILE A 252 -51.93 43.54 77.05
N ASP A 253 -52.22 42.22 76.98
CA ASP A 253 -53.52 41.64 76.65
C ASP A 253 -54.59 42.07 77.71
N ASN A 254 -54.19 42.08 78.97
CA ASN A 254 -55.10 42.49 80.08
C ASN A 254 -55.54 43.92 80.00
N ILE A 255 -54.80 44.80 79.35
CA ILE A 255 -55.14 46.23 79.24
C ILE A 255 -55.74 46.63 77.88
N LYS A 256 -55.83 45.73 76.91
CA LYS A 256 -56.30 45.98 75.53
C LYS A 256 -57.74 46.50 75.45
N GLU A 257 -58.60 46.11 76.41
CA GLU A 257 -59.98 46.50 76.47
C GLU A 257 -60.13 47.96 77.09
N VAL A 258 -59.15 48.37 77.91
CA VAL A 258 -59.13 49.68 78.55
C VAL A 258 -58.34 50.69 77.71
N TYR A 259 -57.34 50.27 76.99
CA TYR A 259 -56.49 51.09 76.14
C TYR A 259 -56.34 50.44 74.72
N PRO A 260 -57.25 50.73 73.77
CA PRO A 260 -57.36 50.09 72.47
C PRO A 260 -56.11 50.20 71.57
N ASP A 261 -55.27 51.22 71.76
CA ASP A 261 -54.06 51.49 70.95
C ASP A 261 -53.02 50.34 71.11
N VAL A 262 -53.11 49.51 72.13
CA VAL A 262 -52.21 48.38 72.35
C VAL A 262 -52.78 47.05 71.84
N LYS A 263 -53.95 46.99 71.23
CA LYS A 263 -54.57 45.77 70.74
C LYS A 263 -53.71 45.05 69.66
N GLU A 264 -53.27 45.84 68.69
CA GLU A 264 -52.40 45.29 67.62
C GLU A 264 -51.05 44.76 68.19
N VAL A 265 -50.47 45.48 69.15
CA VAL A 265 -49.26 45.12 69.85
C VAL A 265 -49.45 43.79 70.61
N ALA A 266 -50.59 43.63 71.31
CA ALA A 266 -50.94 42.39 72.05
C ALA A 266 -51.01 41.16 71.07
N GLU A 267 -51.72 41.36 69.95
CA GLU A 267 -51.86 40.27 68.94
C GLU A 267 -50.48 39.87 68.33
N ARG A 268 -49.64 40.86 68.04
CA ARG A 268 -48.27 40.62 67.56
C ARG A 268 -47.39 39.94 68.58
N MET A 269 -47.45 40.32 69.83
CA MET A 269 -46.72 39.66 70.92
C MET A 269 -47.16 38.19 71.09
N GLN A 270 -48.48 37.93 71.02
CA GLN A 270 -49.00 36.56 71.07
C GLN A 270 -48.56 35.72 69.89
N SER A 271 -48.56 36.26 68.67
CA SER A 271 -48.09 35.60 67.51
C SER A 271 -46.58 35.27 67.63
N SER A 272 -45.76 36.22 68.08
CA SER A 272 -44.33 36.00 68.31
C SER A 272 -44.06 34.96 69.40
N TYR A 273 -44.91 34.88 70.43
CA TYR A 273 -44.77 33.80 71.43
C TYR A 273 -45.04 32.45 70.86
N ILE A 274 -46.09 32.27 70.02
CA ILE A 274 -46.40 31.03 69.37
C ILE A 274 -45.23 30.57 68.46
N GLU A 275 -44.75 31.46 67.62
CA GLU A 275 -43.63 31.19 66.67
C GLU A 275 -42.35 30.83 67.42
N LEU A 276 -41.96 31.58 68.43
CA LEU A 276 -40.79 31.27 69.26
C LEU A 276 -40.95 29.97 70.03
N LYS A 277 -42.17 29.60 70.43
CA LYS A 277 -42.43 28.30 71.05
C LYS A 277 -42.20 27.12 70.07
N ASP A 278 -42.66 27.30 68.82
CA ASP A 278 -42.43 26.22 67.78
C ASP A 278 -40.95 26.12 67.50
N ILE A 279 -40.21 27.20 67.33
CA ILE A 279 -38.73 27.20 67.15
C ILE A 279 -38.05 26.53 68.35
N ALA A 280 -38.46 26.80 69.56
CA ALA A 280 -37.89 26.13 70.74
C ALA A 280 -38.13 24.62 70.76
N GLN A 281 -39.28 24.15 70.28
CA GLN A 281 -39.58 22.76 70.19
C GLN A 281 -38.71 22.06 69.10
N GLU A 282 -38.48 22.72 67.94
CA GLU A 282 -37.59 22.26 66.91
C GLU A 282 -36.16 22.14 67.42
N ILE A 283 -35.65 23.15 68.12
CA ILE A 283 -34.32 23.18 68.71
C ILE A 283 -34.18 22.06 69.76
N SER A 284 -35.13 21.91 70.64
CA SER A 284 -35.13 20.89 71.69
C SER A 284 -35.10 19.45 71.06
N GLY A 285 -35.93 19.25 70.03
CA GLY A 285 -35.88 18.00 69.26
C GLY A 285 -34.53 17.74 68.57
N SER A 286 -33.87 18.82 68.12
CA SER A 286 -32.56 18.77 67.48
C SER A 286 -31.43 18.42 68.49
N VAL A 287 -31.50 18.93 69.72
CA VAL A 287 -30.54 18.55 70.80
C VAL A 287 -30.54 17.05 71.08
N ASP A 288 -31.71 16.44 71.09
CA ASP A 288 -31.84 15.00 71.34
C ASP A 288 -31.32 14.11 70.16
N ASN A 289 -31.34 14.66 68.94
CA ASN A 289 -30.90 13.95 67.74
C ASN A 289 -29.40 14.04 67.48
N VAL A 290 -28.63 14.94 68.10
CA VAL A 290 -27.18 15.02 67.94
C VAL A 290 -26.50 13.96 68.80
N GLU A 291 -26.13 12.84 68.16
CA GLU A 291 -25.37 11.79 68.79
C GLU A 291 -23.87 12.17 68.84
N PHE A 292 -23.27 12.07 70.03
CA PHE A 292 -21.83 12.19 70.22
C PHE A 292 -21.27 10.79 70.34
N ASP A 293 -20.70 10.24 69.21
CA ASP A 293 -20.10 8.91 69.17
C ASP A 293 -18.64 8.99 68.69
N PRO A 294 -17.68 9.16 69.62
CA PRO A 294 -16.25 9.20 69.28
C PRO A 294 -15.72 7.90 68.68
N ASN A 295 -16.28 6.74 69.00
CA ASN A 295 -15.85 5.46 68.44
C ASN A 295 -16.28 5.36 66.95
N ARG A 296 -17.47 5.89 66.62
CA ARG A 296 -17.93 5.95 65.23
C ARG A 296 -17.05 6.89 64.40
N LEU A 297 -16.68 8.06 64.95
CA LEU A 297 -15.79 9.03 64.30
C LEU A 297 -14.40 8.39 64.03
N GLU A 298 -13.82 7.68 65.00
CA GLU A 298 -12.55 6.98 64.82
C GLU A 298 -12.62 5.90 63.75
N THR A 299 -13.73 5.17 63.67
CA THR A 299 -13.99 4.15 62.63
C THR A 299 -14.06 4.80 61.25
N ILE A 300 -14.77 5.91 61.11
CA ILE A 300 -14.92 6.65 59.85
C ILE A 300 -13.54 7.20 59.39
N ASN A 301 -12.82 7.84 60.31
CA ASN A 301 -11.48 8.38 59.97
C ASN A 301 -10.52 7.28 59.52
N SER A 302 -10.51 6.13 60.20
CA SER A 302 -9.73 4.98 59.76
C SER A 302 -10.12 4.46 58.38
N ARG A 303 -11.40 4.49 58.03
CA ARG A 303 -11.90 4.10 56.70
C ARG A 303 -11.53 5.16 55.62
N LEU A 304 -11.66 6.43 55.94
CA LEU A 304 -11.22 7.52 55.06
C LEU A 304 -9.73 7.47 54.78
N ASP A 305 -8.90 7.24 55.80
CA ASP A 305 -7.45 7.07 55.66
C ASP A 305 -7.12 5.89 54.72
N GLN A 306 -7.86 4.78 54.83
CA GLN A 306 -7.71 3.64 53.93
C GLN A 306 -8.02 4.02 52.49
N LEU A 307 -9.17 4.72 52.22
CA LEU A 307 -9.58 5.10 50.88
C LEU A 307 -8.59 6.11 50.27
N TYR A 308 -8.18 7.13 51.00
CA TYR A 308 -7.17 8.10 50.54
C TYR A 308 -5.81 7.46 50.26
N SER A 309 -5.38 6.52 51.09
CA SER A 309 -4.15 5.77 50.88
C SER A 309 -4.20 4.96 49.57
N LEU A 310 -5.35 4.35 49.26
CA LEU A 310 -5.56 3.65 48.01
C LEU A 310 -5.58 4.60 46.81
N GLN A 311 -6.29 5.74 46.91
CA GLN A 311 -6.30 6.76 45.85
C GLN A 311 -4.87 7.26 45.54
N GLN A 312 -4.09 7.59 46.56
CA GLN A 312 -2.72 8.03 46.39
C GLN A 312 -1.84 6.93 45.76
N LYS A 313 -1.98 5.68 46.20
CA LYS A 313 -1.21 4.54 45.71
C LYS A 313 -1.49 4.24 44.24
N PHE A 314 -2.76 4.31 43.84
CA PHE A 314 -3.18 4.02 42.49
C PHE A 314 -3.25 5.24 41.57
N HIS A 315 -2.91 6.44 42.11
CA HIS A 315 -2.90 7.72 41.39
C HIS A 315 -4.25 8.06 40.75
N VAL A 316 -5.33 7.92 41.50
CA VAL A 316 -6.70 8.20 41.09
C VAL A 316 -7.34 9.25 41.99
N GLU A 317 -8.38 9.93 41.51
CA GLU A 317 -8.98 11.10 42.19
C GLU A 317 -10.20 10.71 43.04
N ASN A 318 -10.88 9.60 42.75
CA ASN A 318 -12.11 9.19 43.40
C ASN A 318 -12.20 7.65 43.57
N VAL A 319 -13.23 7.20 44.32
CA VAL A 319 -13.47 5.79 44.61
C VAL A 319 -13.96 5.05 43.37
N GLU A 320 -14.72 5.69 42.50
CA GLU A 320 -15.20 5.15 41.23
C GLU A 320 -14.04 4.74 40.33
N GLU A 321 -12.97 5.55 40.28
CA GLU A 321 -11.75 5.22 39.55
C GLU A 321 -10.97 4.05 40.16
N LEU A 322 -11.00 3.90 41.49
CA LEU A 322 -10.44 2.73 42.16
C LEU A 322 -11.21 1.45 41.77
N ILE A 323 -12.53 1.52 41.75
CA ILE A 323 -13.40 0.41 41.34
C ILE A 323 -13.14 0.05 39.86
N ALA A 324 -13.08 1.06 38.96
CA ALA A 324 -12.75 0.85 37.56
C ALA A 324 -11.35 0.26 37.37
N THR A 325 -10.37 0.66 38.21
CA THR A 325 -9.02 0.09 38.19
C THR A 325 -9.01 -1.36 38.62
N ARG A 326 -9.78 -1.70 39.66
CA ARG A 326 -9.95 -3.10 40.09
C ARG A 326 -10.53 -3.96 38.96
N GLU A 327 -11.59 -3.49 38.30
CA GLU A 327 -12.21 -4.21 37.18
C GLU A 327 -11.24 -4.40 36.01
N ARG A 328 -10.50 -3.38 35.63
CA ARG A 328 -9.50 -3.46 34.57
C ARG A 328 -8.39 -4.48 34.88
N ILE A 329 -7.89 -4.49 36.14
CA ILE A 329 -6.91 -5.49 36.56
C ILE A 329 -7.49 -6.88 36.54
N ASN A 330 -8.74 -7.06 36.95
CA ASN A 330 -9.44 -8.34 36.90
C ASN A 330 -9.58 -8.88 35.49
N GLU A 331 -9.99 -8.03 34.52
CA GLU A 331 -10.05 -8.40 33.11
C GLU A 331 -8.68 -8.85 32.58
N GLN A 332 -7.62 -8.13 32.93
CA GLN A 332 -6.25 -8.50 32.54
C GLN A 332 -5.83 -9.85 33.13
N LEU A 333 -6.17 -10.13 34.37
CA LEU A 333 -5.88 -11.41 35.02
C LEU A 333 -6.70 -12.56 34.38
N GLN A 334 -7.96 -12.33 34.03
CA GLN A 334 -8.77 -13.33 33.32
C GLN A 334 -8.18 -13.64 31.93
N HIS A 335 -7.67 -12.64 31.21
CA HIS A 335 -6.95 -12.86 29.95
C HIS A 335 -5.65 -13.66 30.12
N ILE A 336 -4.96 -13.53 31.26
CA ILE A 336 -3.78 -14.33 31.56
C ILE A 336 -4.19 -15.77 31.90
N ASP A 337 -5.22 -15.96 32.72
CA ASP A 337 -5.69 -17.27 33.16
C ASP A 337 -6.26 -18.09 31.98
N ASN A 338 -6.96 -17.46 31.03
CA ASN A 338 -7.50 -18.09 29.83
C ASN A 338 -6.51 -18.10 28.63
N GLY A 339 -5.39 -17.43 28.77
CA GLY A 339 -4.48 -17.17 27.66
C GLY A 339 -3.91 -18.41 26.98
N ASP A 340 -3.75 -19.51 27.69
CA ASP A 340 -3.29 -20.77 27.10
C ASP A 340 -4.37 -21.40 26.22
N GLU A 341 -5.65 -21.31 26.61
CA GLU A 341 -6.79 -21.80 25.82
C GLU A 341 -6.97 -20.92 24.56
N ASP A 342 -6.88 -19.60 24.71
CA ASP A 342 -6.98 -18.65 23.60
C ASP A 342 -5.84 -18.86 22.58
N ILE A 343 -4.60 -19.10 23.05
CA ILE A 343 -3.46 -19.42 22.19
C ILE A 343 -3.72 -20.75 21.45
N GLU A 344 -4.18 -21.79 22.14
CA GLU A 344 -4.44 -23.09 21.52
C GLU A 344 -5.53 -23.02 20.45
N GLU A 345 -6.59 -22.25 20.68
CA GLU A 345 -7.65 -22.05 19.70
C GLU A 345 -7.14 -21.28 18.47
N GLN A 346 -6.38 -20.20 18.69
CA GLN A 346 -5.75 -19.44 17.59
C GLN A 346 -4.72 -20.27 16.82
N GLU A 347 -3.93 -21.11 17.48
CA GLU A 347 -3.02 -22.06 16.82
C GLU A 347 -3.76 -23.06 15.93
N LYS A 348 -4.90 -23.57 16.37
CA LYS A 348 -5.76 -24.45 15.58
C LYS A 348 -6.29 -23.72 14.34
N GLN A 349 -6.74 -22.46 14.49
CA GLN A 349 -7.21 -21.64 13.38
C GLN A 349 -6.08 -21.34 12.38
N VAL A 350 -4.90 -20.96 12.85
CA VAL A 350 -3.72 -20.76 12.01
C VAL A 350 -3.35 -22.04 11.26
N GLY A 351 -3.39 -23.19 11.93
CA GLY A 351 -3.15 -24.51 11.31
C GLY A 351 -4.15 -24.84 10.19
N LEU A 352 -5.43 -24.56 10.40
CA LEU A 352 -6.48 -24.76 9.39
C LEU A 352 -6.28 -23.85 8.16
N LEU A 353 -5.95 -22.58 8.39
CA LEU A 353 -5.69 -21.61 7.31
C LEU A 353 -4.41 -21.95 6.55
N LEU A 354 -3.37 -22.40 7.25
CA LEU A 354 -2.14 -22.90 6.63
C LEU A 354 -2.42 -24.07 5.70
N ALA A 355 -3.14 -25.10 6.19
CA ALA A 355 -3.50 -26.28 5.39
C ALA A 355 -4.31 -25.91 4.14
N LYS A 356 -5.22 -24.93 4.23
CA LYS A 356 -5.96 -24.41 3.06
C LYS A 356 -5.03 -23.72 2.07
N ALA A 357 -4.13 -22.85 2.54
CA ALA A 357 -3.16 -22.16 1.69
C ALA A 357 -2.20 -23.15 1.02
N GLU A 358 -1.72 -24.17 1.74
CA GLU A 358 -0.86 -25.24 1.17
C GLU A 358 -1.58 -26.06 0.11
N LYS A 359 -2.86 -26.37 0.34
CA LYS A 359 -3.68 -27.07 -0.67
C LYS A 359 -3.80 -26.25 -1.96
N GLN A 360 -4.14 -24.98 -1.84
CA GLN A 360 -4.23 -24.07 -2.99
C GLN A 360 -2.86 -23.87 -3.69
N ALA A 361 -1.78 -23.79 -2.93
CA ALA A 361 -0.42 -23.76 -3.48
C ALA A 361 -0.09 -25.02 -4.27
N SER A 362 -0.46 -26.21 -3.77
CA SER A 362 -0.27 -27.49 -4.46
C SER A 362 -1.06 -27.57 -5.77
N GLU A 363 -2.30 -27.09 -5.78
CA GLU A 363 -3.12 -26.99 -7.00
C GLU A 363 -2.47 -26.06 -8.02
N LEU A 364 -1.95 -24.92 -7.56
CA LEU A 364 -1.22 -23.97 -8.41
C LEU A 364 0.05 -24.59 -9.01
N THR A 365 0.85 -25.30 -8.19
CA THR A 365 2.03 -26.06 -8.64
C THR A 365 1.69 -27.08 -9.70
N ALA A 366 0.59 -27.81 -9.56
CA ALA A 366 0.17 -28.80 -10.55
C ALA A 366 -0.16 -28.17 -11.91
N ILE A 367 -0.86 -27.01 -11.90
CA ILE A 367 -1.18 -26.26 -13.11
C ILE A 367 0.09 -25.73 -13.78
N ARG A 368 1.00 -25.14 -12.99
CA ARG A 368 2.30 -24.62 -13.44
C ARG A 368 3.16 -25.71 -14.07
N THR A 369 3.26 -26.85 -13.42
CA THR A 369 4.03 -28.01 -13.93
C THR A 369 3.47 -28.51 -15.26
N LYS A 370 2.16 -28.56 -15.41
CA LYS A 370 1.52 -28.93 -16.68
C LYS A 370 1.82 -27.92 -17.79
N SER A 371 1.80 -26.63 -17.44
CA SER A 371 2.08 -25.55 -18.39
C SER A 371 3.57 -25.49 -18.76
N ALA A 372 4.46 -25.77 -17.82
CA ALA A 372 5.89 -25.85 -18.07
C ALA A 372 6.23 -26.86 -19.19
N ARG A 373 5.61 -28.02 -19.18
CA ARG A 373 5.80 -29.03 -20.27
C ARG A 373 5.40 -28.49 -21.63
N LYS A 374 4.28 -27.73 -21.72
CA LYS A 374 3.85 -27.09 -22.97
C LYS A 374 4.87 -26.04 -23.43
N ILE A 375 5.39 -25.25 -22.48
CA ILE A 375 6.44 -24.26 -22.76
C ILE A 375 7.69 -24.95 -23.30
N GLU A 376 8.14 -26.02 -22.68
CA GLU A 376 9.32 -26.78 -23.12
C GLU A 376 9.18 -27.30 -24.57
N GLU A 377 8.03 -27.87 -24.91
CA GLU A 377 7.74 -28.35 -26.24
C GLU A 377 7.70 -27.23 -27.28
N GLU A 378 7.00 -26.16 -26.97
CA GLU A 378 6.87 -25.01 -27.86
C GLU A 378 8.20 -24.27 -28.05
N MET A 379 8.98 -24.13 -27.00
CA MET A 379 10.33 -23.57 -27.08
C MET A 379 11.23 -24.39 -27.99
N LYS A 380 11.21 -25.74 -27.93
CA LYS A 380 11.95 -26.59 -28.84
C LYS A 380 11.53 -26.39 -30.29
N LYS A 381 10.21 -26.31 -30.56
CA LYS A 381 9.68 -26.06 -31.91
C LYS A 381 10.15 -24.73 -32.50
N ARG A 382 10.20 -23.69 -31.69
CA ARG A 382 10.61 -22.33 -32.10
C ARG A 382 12.12 -22.15 -32.22
N LEU A 383 12.92 -22.80 -31.36
CA LEU A 383 14.37 -22.61 -31.33
C LEU A 383 15.11 -23.45 -32.41
N ILE A 384 14.57 -24.59 -32.83
CA ILE A 384 15.17 -25.41 -33.89
C ILE A 384 15.30 -24.59 -35.21
N PRO A 385 14.24 -23.93 -35.74
CA PRO A 385 14.36 -23.10 -36.95
C PRO A 385 15.27 -21.88 -36.78
N LEU A 386 15.43 -21.43 -35.54
CA LEU A 386 16.34 -20.33 -35.18
C LEU A 386 17.81 -20.73 -35.06
N GLY A 387 18.19 -21.90 -35.61
CA GLY A 387 19.57 -22.36 -35.70
C GLY A 387 20.10 -23.04 -34.44
N ILE A 388 19.22 -23.59 -33.60
CA ILE A 388 19.59 -24.40 -32.43
C ILE A 388 18.99 -25.81 -32.55
N PRO A 389 19.49 -26.63 -33.49
CA PRO A 389 18.85 -27.90 -33.83
C PRO A 389 18.89 -28.96 -32.70
N ASN A 390 19.84 -28.84 -31.79
CA ASN A 390 20.02 -29.76 -30.67
C ASN A 390 19.62 -29.14 -29.33
N VAL A 391 18.71 -28.18 -29.36
CA VAL A 391 18.25 -27.48 -28.16
C VAL A 391 17.64 -28.44 -27.13
N ARG A 392 18.05 -28.28 -25.89
CA ARG A 392 17.36 -28.80 -24.72
C ARG A 392 16.92 -27.62 -23.89
N PHE A 393 15.63 -27.55 -23.61
CA PHE A 393 15.00 -26.53 -22.78
C PHE A 393 14.12 -27.25 -21.77
N GLU A 394 14.38 -27.04 -20.49
CA GLU A 394 13.67 -27.67 -19.38
C GLU A 394 13.34 -26.62 -18.33
N ILE A 395 12.20 -26.77 -17.65
CA ILE A 395 11.76 -25.91 -16.57
C ILE A 395 11.81 -26.72 -15.28
N SER A 396 12.74 -26.37 -14.41
CA SER A 396 12.86 -27.03 -13.10
C SER A 396 12.05 -26.28 -12.05
N PHE A 397 11.40 -27.06 -11.19
CA PHE A 397 10.69 -26.55 -10.01
C PHE A 397 11.44 -26.96 -8.77
N SER A 398 11.57 -26.05 -7.83
CA SER A 398 11.97 -26.30 -6.45
C SER A 398 11.04 -25.58 -5.50
N THR A 399 10.93 -26.10 -4.29
CA THR A 399 10.01 -25.54 -3.28
C THR A 399 10.70 -24.42 -2.51
N LYS A 400 9.98 -23.34 -2.27
CA LYS A 400 10.34 -22.25 -1.37
C LYS A 400 9.29 -22.13 -0.24
N PRO A 401 9.58 -21.43 0.85
CA PRO A 401 8.57 -21.11 1.88
C PRO A 401 7.35 -20.44 1.25
N LEU A 402 6.19 -20.65 1.88
CA LEU A 402 4.92 -20.07 1.45
C LEU A 402 5.03 -18.55 1.33
N SER A 403 4.67 -18.01 0.18
CA SER A 403 4.81 -16.59 -0.17
C SER A 403 3.60 -16.11 -0.98
N SER A 404 3.52 -14.82 -1.29
CA SER A 404 2.37 -14.23 -2.01
C SER A 404 2.14 -14.81 -3.42
N ASP A 405 3.13 -15.45 -4.01
CA ASP A 405 3.11 -16.03 -5.35
C ASP A 405 3.14 -17.59 -5.35
N GLY A 406 3.01 -18.20 -4.18
CA GLY A 406 3.00 -19.65 -4.03
C GLY A 406 4.25 -20.21 -3.34
N VAL A 407 4.49 -21.47 -3.58
CA VAL A 407 5.63 -22.25 -3.05
C VAL A 407 6.66 -22.60 -4.12
N ASP A 408 6.42 -22.20 -5.36
CA ASP A 408 7.25 -22.60 -6.49
C ASP A 408 8.38 -21.59 -6.74
N LYS A 409 9.58 -22.12 -6.84
CA LYS A 409 10.72 -21.45 -7.44
C LYS A 409 11.00 -22.11 -8.78
N VAL A 410 10.97 -21.31 -9.85
CA VAL A 410 11.09 -21.77 -11.22
C VAL A 410 12.44 -21.36 -11.79
N ASN A 411 13.12 -22.31 -12.44
CA ASN A 411 14.36 -22.06 -13.17
C ASN A 411 14.29 -22.62 -14.59
N PHE A 412 14.54 -21.77 -15.57
CA PHE A 412 14.68 -22.15 -16.97
C PHE A 412 16.09 -22.65 -17.22
N LEU A 413 16.19 -23.90 -17.63
CA LEU A 413 17.43 -24.57 -17.97
C LEU A 413 17.55 -24.71 -19.49
N PHE A 414 18.73 -24.42 -20.01
CA PHE A 414 18.98 -24.41 -21.44
C PHE A 414 20.31 -25.04 -21.78
N SER A 415 20.35 -25.73 -22.93
CA SER A 415 21.57 -26.15 -23.59
C SER A 415 21.37 -26.14 -25.12
N ALA A 416 22.31 -25.54 -25.85
CA ALA A 416 22.28 -25.49 -27.30
C ALA A 416 22.75 -26.80 -27.94
N ASN A 417 23.47 -27.68 -27.21
CA ASN A 417 24.12 -28.88 -27.71
C ASN A 417 23.76 -30.11 -26.86
N LYS A 418 23.77 -31.29 -27.49
CA LYS A 418 23.49 -32.55 -26.78
C LYS A 418 24.54 -32.90 -25.73
N SER A 419 25.79 -32.53 -25.96
CA SER A 419 26.95 -32.85 -25.11
C SER A 419 27.17 -31.89 -23.94
N THR A 420 26.52 -30.72 -23.95
CA THR A 420 26.66 -29.72 -22.88
C THR A 420 25.62 -29.97 -21.80
N LEU A 421 25.99 -29.84 -20.54
CA LEU A 421 25.03 -29.92 -19.41
C LEU A 421 23.97 -28.82 -19.52
N LEU A 422 22.77 -29.15 -19.09
CA LEU A 422 21.72 -28.13 -18.87
C LEU A 422 22.19 -27.17 -17.77
N GLN A 423 22.12 -25.89 -18.05
CA GLN A 423 22.48 -24.83 -17.10
C GLN A 423 21.41 -23.74 -17.10
N PRO A 424 21.28 -22.98 -16.01
CA PRO A 424 20.36 -21.85 -15.98
C PRO A 424 20.57 -20.92 -17.17
N VAL A 425 19.49 -20.46 -17.80
CA VAL A 425 19.56 -19.53 -18.95
C VAL A 425 20.40 -18.30 -18.62
N SER A 426 20.43 -17.88 -17.36
CA SER A 426 21.25 -16.79 -16.85
C SER A 426 22.77 -17.01 -17.00
N GLN A 427 23.23 -18.25 -17.13
CA GLN A 427 24.64 -18.64 -17.22
C GLN A 427 25.08 -18.96 -18.64
N VAL A 428 24.19 -18.84 -19.63
CA VAL A 428 24.49 -19.06 -21.02
C VAL A 428 25.44 -17.97 -21.54
N ALA A 429 26.58 -18.38 -22.10
CA ALA A 429 27.63 -17.45 -22.52
C ALA A 429 27.34 -16.73 -23.85
N SER A 430 26.48 -17.30 -24.71
CA SER A 430 26.19 -16.74 -26.04
C SER A 430 25.03 -15.72 -26.01
N GLY A 431 25.33 -14.45 -26.20
CA GLY A 431 24.32 -13.39 -26.29
C GLY A 431 23.30 -13.62 -27.40
N GLY A 432 23.73 -14.16 -28.57
CA GLY A 432 22.83 -14.47 -29.67
C GLY A 432 21.89 -15.65 -29.37
N GLU A 433 22.31 -16.65 -28.59
CA GLU A 433 21.45 -17.77 -28.17
C GLU A 433 20.39 -17.26 -27.18
N ILE A 434 20.78 -16.44 -26.21
CA ILE A 434 19.86 -15.85 -25.25
C ILE A 434 18.84 -14.95 -25.96
N ALA A 435 19.25 -14.15 -26.94
CA ALA A 435 18.35 -13.31 -27.73
C ALA A 435 17.27 -14.12 -28.47
N ARG A 436 17.65 -15.29 -29.05
CA ARG A 436 16.70 -16.20 -29.70
C ARG A 436 15.76 -16.89 -28.72
N VAL A 437 16.26 -17.29 -27.55
CA VAL A 437 15.41 -17.82 -26.45
C VAL A 437 14.40 -16.75 -26.02
N MET A 438 14.85 -15.51 -25.83
CA MET A 438 13.99 -14.41 -25.40
C MET A 438 12.94 -14.06 -26.46
N LEU A 439 13.33 -13.96 -27.74
CA LEU A 439 12.39 -13.76 -28.84
C LEU A 439 11.31 -14.85 -28.85
N SER A 440 11.70 -16.13 -28.70
CA SER A 440 10.78 -17.26 -28.67
C SER A 440 9.81 -17.20 -27.49
N LEU A 441 10.32 -16.86 -26.29
CA LEU A 441 9.48 -16.67 -25.10
C LEU A 441 8.51 -15.50 -25.26
N LYS A 442 8.98 -14.36 -25.74
CA LYS A 442 8.13 -13.18 -25.99
C LYS A 442 7.05 -13.46 -27.04
N ALA A 443 7.38 -14.18 -28.10
CA ALA A 443 6.38 -14.62 -29.08
C ALA A 443 5.31 -15.53 -28.48
N MET A 444 5.72 -16.45 -27.60
CA MET A 444 4.80 -17.38 -26.93
C MET A 444 3.84 -16.67 -25.96
N ILE A 445 4.35 -15.76 -25.14
CA ILE A 445 3.50 -14.99 -24.20
C ILE A 445 2.73 -13.86 -24.89
N SER A 446 3.10 -13.49 -26.12
CA SER A 446 2.50 -12.37 -26.83
C SER A 446 1.00 -12.53 -27.04
N GLY A 447 0.49 -13.74 -27.15
CA GLY A 447 -0.98 -13.99 -27.25
C GLY A 447 -1.76 -13.71 -25.94
N ALA A 448 -1.11 -13.80 -24.80
CA ALA A 448 -1.74 -13.71 -23.48
C ALA A 448 -1.54 -12.35 -22.78
N VAL A 449 -0.40 -11.69 -23.01
CA VAL A 449 -0.11 -10.38 -22.40
C VAL A 449 -0.64 -9.25 -23.26
N LYS A 450 -1.44 -8.36 -22.70
CA LYS A 450 -1.94 -7.14 -23.37
C LYS A 450 -0.90 -6.01 -23.35
N LEU A 451 0.22 -6.18 -24.06
CA LEU A 451 1.26 -5.16 -24.18
C LEU A 451 1.17 -4.48 -25.54
N PRO A 452 1.01 -3.14 -25.59
CA PRO A 452 0.78 -2.42 -26.85
C PRO A 452 1.95 -2.47 -27.83
N THR A 453 3.18 -2.23 -27.36
CA THR A 453 4.37 -2.06 -28.22
C THR A 453 5.54 -2.87 -27.68
N ILE A 454 6.23 -3.59 -28.57
CA ILE A 454 7.49 -4.29 -28.26
C ILE A 454 8.57 -3.76 -29.19
N ILE A 455 9.71 -3.38 -28.61
CA ILE A 455 10.87 -2.88 -29.36
C ILE A 455 12.02 -3.88 -29.18
N PHE A 456 12.54 -4.40 -30.29
CA PHE A 456 13.73 -5.25 -30.32
C PHE A 456 14.93 -4.45 -30.80
N ASP A 457 15.94 -4.35 -29.95
CA ASP A 457 17.16 -3.61 -30.23
C ASP A 457 18.34 -4.57 -30.43
N GLU A 458 18.82 -4.65 -31.70
CA GLU A 458 20.00 -5.41 -32.12
C GLU A 458 20.00 -6.88 -31.63
N ILE A 459 18.82 -7.52 -31.56
CA ILE A 459 18.72 -8.94 -31.15
C ILE A 459 19.22 -9.91 -32.23
N ASP A 460 19.52 -9.39 -33.42
CA ASP A 460 20.01 -10.08 -34.60
C ASP A 460 21.54 -10.20 -34.66
N THR A 461 22.24 -9.83 -33.58
CA THR A 461 23.70 -9.97 -33.51
C THR A 461 24.13 -11.43 -33.57
N GLY A 462 25.08 -11.72 -34.49
CA GLY A 462 25.65 -13.07 -34.69
C GLY A 462 24.75 -14.05 -35.44
N VAL A 463 23.70 -13.56 -36.10
CA VAL A 463 22.87 -14.37 -37.00
C VAL A 463 22.94 -13.85 -38.43
N SER A 464 22.59 -14.68 -39.40
CA SER A 464 22.55 -14.32 -40.82
C SER A 464 21.63 -15.26 -41.62
N GLY A 465 21.34 -14.88 -42.86
CA GLY A 465 20.62 -15.71 -43.82
C GLY A 465 19.27 -16.22 -43.32
N LYS A 466 19.07 -17.54 -43.37
CA LYS A 466 17.78 -18.17 -43.02
C LYS A 466 17.36 -17.97 -41.56
N ILE A 467 18.31 -17.81 -40.64
CA ILE A 467 18.00 -17.60 -39.22
C ILE A 467 17.38 -16.21 -39.03
N ALA A 468 17.98 -15.19 -39.66
CA ALA A 468 17.43 -13.82 -39.63
C ALA A 468 16.02 -13.75 -40.26
N GLU A 469 15.79 -14.50 -41.38
CA GLU A 469 14.47 -14.61 -42.00
C GLU A 469 13.44 -15.21 -41.01
N LYS A 470 13.79 -16.28 -40.29
CA LYS A 470 12.91 -16.90 -39.29
C LYS A 470 12.67 -16.00 -38.07
N MET A 471 13.64 -15.23 -37.64
CA MET A 471 13.41 -14.20 -36.62
C MET A 471 12.40 -13.16 -37.07
N ALA A 472 12.52 -12.68 -38.31
CA ALA A 472 11.60 -11.71 -38.88
C ALA A 472 10.18 -12.27 -39.06
N GLU A 473 10.04 -13.56 -39.44
CA GLU A 473 8.74 -14.24 -39.46
C GLU A 473 8.06 -14.22 -38.09
N ILE A 474 8.78 -14.55 -37.02
CA ILE A 474 8.27 -14.51 -35.64
C ILE A 474 7.84 -13.08 -35.26
N MET A 475 8.63 -12.05 -35.57
CA MET A 475 8.29 -10.65 -35.30
C MET A 475 7.05 -10.22 -36.07
N THR A 476 6.90 -10.67 -37.33
CA THR A 476 5.72 -10.43 -38.16
C THR A 476 4.48 -11.10 -37.58
N GLU A 477 4.61 -12.38 -37.15
CA GLU A 477 3.53 -13.11 -36.45
C GLU A 477 3.06 -12.34 -35.21
N MET A 478 4.01 -11.86 -34.38
CA MET A 478 3.68 -11.03 -33.21
C MET A 478 2.97 -9.74 -33.59
N GLY A 479 3.39 -9.06 -34.66
CA GLY A 479 2.76 -7.82 -35.15
C GLY A 479 1.32 -8.05 -35.65
N ASN A 480 1.01 -9.22 -36.19
CA ASN A 480 -0.33 -9.57 -36.68
C ASN A 480 -1.34 -9.85 -35.53
N LEU A 481 -0.88 -10.06 -34.30
CA LEU A 481 -1.71 -10.33 -33.13
C LEU A 481 -2.25 -9.05 -32.43
N ASN A 482 -2.61 -8.00 -33.17
CA ASN A 482 -3.02 -6.68 -32.66
C ASN A 482 -1.95 -6.05 -31.76
N ARG A 483 -0.69 -6.09 -32.20
CA ARG A 483 0.47 -5.50 -31.52
C ARG A 483 1.28 -4.69 -32.47
N GLN A 484 2.10 -3.84 -31.89
CA GLN A 484 3.12 -3.14 -32.62
C GLN A 484 4.47 -3.74 -32.24
N VAL A 485 5.21 -4.19 -33.23
CA VAL A 485 6.57 -4.68 -33.09
C VAL A 485 7.51 -3.73 -33.86
N ILE A 486 8.52 -3.22 -33.19
CA ILE A 486 9.53 -2.37 -33.81
C ILE A 486 10.88 -3.07 -33.65
N SER A 487 11.58 -3.36 -34.75
CA SER A 487 12.91 -3.94 -34.72
C SER A 487 13.96 -2.96 -35.22
N ILE A 488 14.95 -2.69 -34.39
CA ILE A 488 16.16 -1.97 -34.78
C ILE A 488 17.15 -3.04 -35.28
N THR A 489 17.50 -2.98 -36.56
CA THR A 489 18.25 -4.03 -37.22
C THR A 489 19.31 -3.48 -38.17
N HIS A 490 20.34 -4.28 -38.40
CA HIS A 490 21.33 -4.09 -39.46
C HIS A 490 21.26 -5.17 -40.52
N LEU A 491 20.31 -6.13 -40.40
CA LEU A 491 20.18 -7.24 -41.34
C LEU A 491 19.12 -6.96 -42.41
N PRO A 492 19.48 -7.05 -43.72
CA PRO A 492 18.54 -6.81 -44.82
C PRO A 492 17.37 -7.81 -44.85
N GLN A 493 17.57 -9.03 -44.32
CA GLN A 493 16.51 -10.04 -44.22
C GLN A 493 15.40 -9.62 -43.29
N ILE A 494 15.72 -8.99 -42.15
CA ILE A 494 14.75 -8.49 -41.19
C ILE A 494 14.12 -7.20 -41.74
N ALA A 495 14.94 -6.28 -42.26
CA ALA A 495 14.51 -5.01 -42.80
C ALA A 495 13.49 -5.14 -43.95
N SER A 496 13.64 -6.19 -44.80
CA SER A 496 12.74 -6.44 -45.90
C SER A 496 11.33 -6.87 -45.48
N MET A 497 11.18 -7.48 -44.30
CA MET A 497 9.89 -7.99 -43.80
C MET A 497 9.06 -6.96 -43.06
N GLY A 498 9.63 -5.84 -42.62
CA GLY A 498 8.88 -4.76 -41.99
C GLY A 498 7.79 -4.21 -42.91
N THR A 499 6.61 -3.97 -42.38
CA THR A 499 5.51 -3.27 -43.11
C THR A 499 5.89 -1.80 -43.32
N HIS A 500 6.43 -1.17 -42.29
CA HIS A 500 6.95 0.18 -42.32
C HIS A 500 8.47 0.17 -42.07
N HIS A 501 9.18 1.02 -42.78
CA HIS A 501 10.64 1.04 -42.73
C HIS A 501 11.10 2.48 -42.49
N TYR A 502 11.77 2.69 -41.39
CA TYR A 502 12.36 3.97 -41.00
C TYR A 502 13.87 3.90 -41.13
N LYS A 503 14.47 5.01 -41.56
CA LYS A 503 15.93 5.14 -41.65
C LYS A 503 16.39 6.27 -40.75
N VAL A 504 17.36 5.98 -39.89
CA VAL A 504 18.09 6.99 -39.12
C VAL A 504 19.30 7.47 -39.95
N LEU A 505 19.41 8.75 -40.13
CA LEU A 505 20.45 9.42 -40.92
C LEU A 505 21.23 10.37 -40.01
N LYS A 506 22.51 10.50 -40.26
CA LYS A 506 23.35 11.54 -39.68
C LYS A 506 23.67 12.60 -40.75
N GLU A 507 23.62 13.83 -40.36
CA GLU A 507 23.98 14.96 -41.20
C GLU A 507 25.02 15.80 -40.47
N GLU A 508 26.15 15.97 -41.12
CA GLU A 508 27.20 16.86 -40.64
C GLU A 508 26.86 18.28 -41.03
N THR A 509 26.69 19.18 -40.05
CA THR A 509 26.44 20.61 -40.25
C THR A 509 27.59 21.44 -39.66
N GLU A 510 27.62 22.73 -39.94
CA GLU A 510 28.62 23.64 -39.37
C GLU A 510 28.52 23.70 -37.82
N GLU A 511 27.36 23.43 -37.26
CA GLU A 511 27.09 23.43 -35.81
C GLU A 511 27.32 22.04 -35.15
N GLY A 512 27.66 21.01 -35.93
CA GLY A 512 27.91 19.63 -35.46
C GLY A 512 27.03 18.58 -36.14
N THR A 513 27.08 17.36 -35.65
CA THR A 513 26.33 16.23 -36.21
C THR A 513 24.87 16.28 -35.74
N LEU A 514 23.94 16.22 -36.69
CA LEU A 514 22.50 16.07 -36.42
C LEU A 514 22.03 14.64 -36.76
N SER A 515 21.07 14.16 -36.01
CA SER A 515 20.40 12.89 -36.29
C SER A 515 18.94 13.12 -36.68
N HIS A 516 18.55 12.55 -37.82
CA HIS A 516 17.21 12.59 -38.35
C HIS A 516 16.65 11.18 -38.51
N MET A 517 15.35 11.04 -38.46
CA MET A 517 14.66 9.79 -38.77
C MET A 517 13.54 10.07 -39.77
N LYS A 518 13.40 9.23 -40.78
CA LYS A 518 12.34 9.33 -41.76
C LYS A 518 11.77 7.97 -42.15
N GLU A 519 10.48 7.93 -42.45
CA GLU A 519 9.86 6.78 -43.09
C GLU A 519 10.27 6.70 -44.56
N LEU A 520 10.63 5.51 -45.03
CA LEU A 520 11.06 5.26 -46.40
C LEU A 520 9.88 4.88 -47.28
N ASN A 521 9.75 5.52 -48.44
CA ASN A 521 8.85 5.05 -49.50
C ASN A 521 9.38 3.78 -50.17
N GLN A 522 8.59 3.14 -51.02
CA GLN A 522 8.92 1.86 -51.64
C GLN A 522 10.25 1.88 -52.43
N GLN A 523 10.56 2.98 -53.13
CA GLN A 523 11.81 3.10 -53.89
C GLN A 523 13.00 3.27 -52.94
N GLN A 524 12.87 4.09 -51.95
CA GLN A 524 13.89 4.30 -50.91
C GLN A 524 14.18 3.03 -50.08
N ARG A 525 13.14 2.20 -49.84
CA ARG A 525 13.31 0.88 -49.19
C ARG A 525 14.18 -0.05 -50.02
N ILE A 526 13.95 -0.08 -51.36
CA ILE A 526 14.78 -0.90 -52.27
C ILE A 526 16.23 -0.48 -52.20
N GLU A 527 16.47 0.86 -52.27
CA GLU A 527 17.80 1.42 -52.19
C GLU A 527 18.49 1.15 -50.86
N GLU A 528 17.79 1.32 -49.73
CA GLU A 528 18.31 1.02 -48.40
C GLU A 528 18.69 -0.43 -48.23
N ILE A 529 17.80 -1.37 -48.63
CA ILE A 529 18.07 -2.81 -48.53
C ILE A 529 19.24 -3.17 -49.49
N ALA A 530 19.32 -2.58 -50.68
CA ALA A 530 20.45 -2.79 -51.61
C ALA A 530 21.77 -2.30 -50.98
N GLN A 531 21.75 -1.12 -50.31
CA GLN A 531 22.88 -0.59 -49.58
C GLN A 531 23.32 -1.52 -48.44
N MET A 532 22.35 -2.07 -47.66
CA MET A 532 22.64 -3.05 -46.60
C MET A 532 23.27 -4.37 -47.14
N LEU A 533 22.97 -4.74 -48.40
CA LEU A 533 23.50 -5.93 -49.04
C LEU A 533 24.90 -5.73 -49.65
N SER A 534 25.20 -4.53 -50.15
CA SER A 534 26.44 -4.26 -50.92
C SER A 534 27.43 -3.34 -50.24
N GLY A 535 27.05 -2.70 -49.12
CA GLY A 535 27.85 -1.65 -48.46
C GLY A 535 27.68 -0.30 -49.16
N SER A 536 28.79 0.43 -49.40
CA SER A 536 28.76 1.81 -49.91
C SER A 536 28.28 1.93 -51.37
N ASP A 537 28.58 0.96 -52.22
CA ASP A 537 28.31 0.99 -53.64
C ASP A 537 27.09 0.17 -54.02
N ILE A 538 25.99 0.83 -54.39
CA ILE A 538 24.79 0.14 -54.84
C ILE A 538 24.96 -0.42 -56.25
N THR A 539 25.09 -1.74 -56.33
CA THR A 539 25.23 -2.44 -57.61
C THR A 539 23.88 -2.84 -58.21
N PRO A 540 23.75 -3.02 -59.54
CA PRO A 540 22.52 -3.56 -60.15
C PRO A 540 22.10 -4.92 -59.60
N ALA A 541 23.05 -5.77 -59.21
CA ALA A 541 22.78 -7.08 -58.58
C ALA A 541 22.21 -6.89 -57.19
N ALA A 542 22.71 -5.95 -56.39
CA ALA A 542 22.16 -5.64 -55.05
C ALA A 542 20.73 -5.11 -55.15
N LEU A 543 20.45 -4.25 -56.13
CA LEU A 543 19.08 -3.76 -56.37
C LEU A 543 18.12 -4.90 -56.79
N ALA A 544 18.55 -5.82 -57.64
CA ALA A 544 17.76 -6.99 -58.01
C ALA A 544 17.46 -7.88 -56.79
N ASN A 545 18.47 -8.19 -55.98
CA ASN A 545 18.32 -8.98 -54.75
C ASN A 545 17.40 -8.27 -53.72
N ALA A 546 17.53 -6.94 -53.56
CA ALA A 546 16.65 -6.17 -52.66
C ALA A 546 15.17 -6.25 -53.11
N LYS A 547 14.93 -6.14 -54.43
CA LYS A 547 13.58 -6.33 -54.99
C LYS A 547 13.04 -7.73 -54.77
N GLU A 548 13.86 -8.74 -54.94
CA GLU A 548 13.49 -10.15 -54.69
C GLU A 548 13.12 -10.35 -53.22
N LEU A 549 13.94 -9.90 -52.27
CA LEU A 549 13.65 -9.97 -50.83
C LEU A 549 12.31 -9.32 -50.48
N LEU A 550 12.05 -8.11 -50.98
CA LEU A 550 10.80 -7.41 -50.74
C LEU A 550 9.58 -8.09 -51.38
N ASN A 551 9.73 -8.71 -52.56
CA ASN A 551 8.60 -9.37 -53.27
C ASN A 551 8.29 -10.75 -52.69
N LYS A 552 9.32 -11.51 -52.23
CA LYS A 552 9.13 -12.84 -51.60
C LYS A 552 8.11 -12.77 -50.45
N HIS A 553 8.08 -11.68 -49.72
CA HIS A 553 7.19 -11.49 -48.55
C HIS A 553 5.82 -10.94 -48.90
N LYS A 554 5.62 -10.31 -50.09
CA LYS A 554 4.30 -9.90 -50.56
C LYS A 554 3.44 -11.06 -51.03
N GLN A 555 4.04 -12.18 -51.40
CA GLN A 555 3.34 -13.41 -51.86
C GLN A 555 2.92 -14.33 -50.70
N GLN A 556 3.38 -14.11 -49.50
CA GLN A 556 3.05 -14.88 -48.29
C GLN A 556 1.91 -14.27 -47.45
N LYS A 557 1.41 -13.08 -47.84
CA LYS A 557 0.20 -12.46 -47.29
C LYS A 557 -0.99 -12.78 -48.19
#